data_c0385063085f5cc5ee041ba87e60e3bf
#
_entry.id   c0385063085f5cc5ee041ba87e60e3bf
#
_cell.length_a   1.000
_cell.length_b   1.000
_cell.length_c   1.000
_cell.angle_alpha   90.00
_cell.angle_beta   90.00
_cell.angle_gamma   90.00
#
_symmetry.space_group_name_H-M   'P 1'
#
loop_
_entity.id
_entity.type
_entity.pdbx_description
1 polymer ?
#
loop_
_entity_poly.entity_id
_entity_poly.type
_entity_poly.pdbx_seq_one_letter_code
_entity_poly.pdbx_strand_id
1 'polypeptide(L)'
;MISFLRTTEFDAWLKALRDPIAKARVLARIRSAEAGNPGDCSPVGEGISEMRIHVGPGYRLYYCRRGELTCLLLCAGDKSSQEKDIRTAKALLKNLDSP
;
A
#
# COMPACT_ATOMS: atom_id res chain seq x y z
N MET A 1 13.93 11.47 4.79
CA MET A 1 13.33 10.54 3.83
C MET A 1 12.68 9.39 4.57
N ILE A 2 11.50 8.96 4.12
CA ILE A 2 10.76 7.87 4.72
C ILE A 2 11.04 6.60 3.93
N SER A 3 11.33 5.50 4.62
CA SER A 3 11.51 4.20 3.96
C SER A 3 10.17 3.48 3.88
N PHE A 4 9.84 2.91 2.72
CA PHE A 4 8.68 2.04 2.55
C PHE A 4 9.14 0.61 2.35
N LEU A 5 9.02 -0.19 3.40
CA LEU A 5 9.26 -1.63 3.33
C LEU A 5 8.03 -2.31 2.70
N ARG A 6 8.20 -3.54 2.25
CA ARG A 6 7.13 -4.29 1.56
C ARG A 6 7.00 -5.68 2.14
N THR A 7 5.76 -6.12 2.32
CA THR A 7 5.49 -7.52 2.63
C THR A 7 5.68 -8.38 1.38
N THR A 8 5.76 -9.68 1.58
CA THR A 8 5.78 -10.62 0.43
C THR A 8 4.48 -10.56 -0.34
N GLU A 9 3.36 -10.30 0.34
CA GLU A 9 2.04 -10.13 -0.29
C GLU A 9 2.03 -8.93 -1.23
N PHE A 10 2.57 -7.80 -0.77
CA PHE A 10 2.65 -6.61 -1.62
C PHE A 10 3.53 -6.85 -2.84
N ASP A 11 4.70 -7.44 -2.63
CA ASP A 11 5.63 -7.72 -3.73
C ASP A 11 5.01 -8.68 -4.76
N ALA A 12 4.27 -9.68 -4.30
CA ALA A 12 3.58 -10.61 -5.21
C ALA A 12 2.54 -9.89 -6.05
N TRP A 13 1.76 -9.00 -5.43
CA TRP A 13 0.77 -8.20 -6.15
C TRP A 13 1.45 -7.32 -7.21
N LEU A 14 2.52 -6.63 -6.85
CA LEU A 14 3.23 -5.74 -7.75
C LEU A 14 3.82 -6.51 -8.94
N LYS A 15 4.39 -7.68 -8.68
CA LYS A 15 4.92 -8.55 -9.73
C LYS A 15 3.83 -9.02 -10.70
N ALA A 16 2.65 -9.33 -10.17
CA ALA A 16 1.53 -9.82 -10.96
C ALA A 16 0.85 -8.72 -11.78
N LEU A 17 1.13 -7.47 -11.49
CA LEU A 17 0.52 -6.33 -12.18
C LEU A 17 1.07 -6.25 -13.60
N ARG A 18 0.20 -6.50 -14.60
CA ARG A 18 0.62 -6.65 -15.99
C ARG A 18 0.73 -5.32 -16.75
N ASP A 19 -0.09 -4.34 -16.39
CA ASP A 19 -0.10 -3.05 -17.08
C ASP A 19 1.16 -2.27 -16.71
N PRO A 20 2.09 -2.04 -17.66
CA PRO A 20 3.34 -1.34 -17.36
C PRO A 20 3.12 0.12 -16.95
N ILE A 21 2.07 0.76 -17.46
CA ILE A 21 1.75 2.15 -17.08
C ILE A 21 1.29 2.19 -15.63
N ALA A 22 0.41 1.26 -15.24
CA ALA A 22 -0.06 1.15 -13.87
C ALA A 22 1.11 0.87 -12.92
N LYS A 23 1.98 -0.08 -13.27
CA LYS A 23 3.15 -0.41 -12.46
C LYS A 23 4.06 0.81 -12.27
N ALA A 24 4.31 1.57 -13.34
CA ALA A 24 5.12 2.79 -13.26
C ALA A 24 4.49 3.84 -12.34
N ARG A 25 3.16 3.99 -12.41
CA ARG A 25 2.43 4.92 -11.54
C ARG A 25 2.50 4.52 -10.07
N VAL A 26 2.36 3.22 -9.78
CA VAL A 26 2.49 2.69 -8.42
C VAL A 26 3.87 3.01 -7.87
N LEU A 27 4.92 2.67 -8.62
CA LEU A 27 6.29 2.91 -8.19
C LEU A 27 6.59 4.40 -8.00
N ALA A 28 6.08 5.25 -8.88
CA ALA A 28 6.24 6.70 -8.77
C ALA A 28 5.58 7.26 -7.50
N ARG A 29 4.39 6.75 -7.16
CA ARG A 29 3.68 7.18 -5.94
C ARG A 29 4.44 6.76 -4.69
N ILE A 30 5.02 5.55 -4.67
CA ILE A 30 5.84 5.10 -3.55
C ILE A 30 7.06 6.01 -3.38
N ARG A 31 7.76 6.32 -4.48
CA ARG A 31 8.91 7.24 -4.43
C ARG A 31 8.52 8.63 -3.93
N SER A 32 7.38 9.14 -4.37
CA SER A 32 6.86 10.44 -3.92
C SER A 32 6.56 10.41 -2.42
N ALA A 33 5.96 9.33 -1.93
CA ALA A 33 5.67 9.16 -0.51
C ALA A 33 6.96 9.07 0.31
N GLU A 34 7.99 8.41 -0.21
CA GLU A 34 9.31 8.36 0.43
C GLU A 34 9.94 9.74 0.57
N ALA A 35 9.65 10.63 -0.36
CA ALA A 35 10.11 12.02 -0.30
C ALA A 35 9.23 12.90 0.59
N GLY A 36 8.24 12.32 1.28
CA GLY A 36 7.35 13.05 2.19
C GLY A 36 6.05 13.52 1.56
N ASN A 37 5.74 13.07 0.36
CA ASN A 37 4.56 13.52 -0.39
C ASN A 37 3.69 12.32 -0.79
N PRO A 38 2.83 11.83 0.12
CA PRO A 38 2.06 10.61 -0.12
C PRO A 38 0.90 10.77 -1.10
N GLY A 39 0.47 11.99 -1.41
CA GLY A 39 -0.62 12.24 -2.34
C GLY A 39 -1.99 11.89 -1.75
N ASP A 40 -2.88 11.38 -2.59
CA ASP A 40 -4.26 11.06 -2.20
C ASP A 40 -4.32 9.82 -1.30
N CYS A 41 -4.40 10.05 0.01
CA CYS A 41 -4.43 9.01 1.04
C CYS A 41 -5.51 9.30 2.06
N SER A 42 -6.02 8.23 2.69
CA SER A 42 -6.90 8.39 3.84
C SER A 42 -6.81 7.17 4.77
N PRO A 43 -7.07 7.36 6.07
CA PRO A 43 -7.04 6.24 7.01
C PRO A 43 -8.22 5.30 6.78
N VAL A 44 -7.98 4.00 7.02
CA VAL A 44 -9.02 2.97 6.91
C VAL A 44 -9.19 2.21 8.23
N GLY A 45 -8.57 2.69 9.30
CA GLY A 45 -8.69 2.10 10.64
C GLY A 45 -7.46 1.31 11.05
N GLU A 46 -7.32 1.11 12.35
CA GLU A 46 -6.25 0.31 12.97
C GLU A 46 -4.84 0.74 12.58
N GLY A 47 -4.66 2.04 12.33
CA GLY A 47 -3.34 2.57 11.96
C GLY A 47 -2.97 2.36 10.51
N ILE A 48 -3.89 1.85 9.69
CA ILE A 48 -3.66 1.59 8.28
C ILE A 48 -4.25 2.71 7.46
N SER A 49 -3.53 3.12 6.41
CA SER A 49 -4.01 4.09 5.42
C SER A 49 -4.05 3.47 4.04
N GLU A 50 -4.91 3.99 3.19
CA GLU A 50 -4.91 3.61 1.77
C GLU A 50 -4.38 4.77 0.94
N MET A 51 -3.58 4.42 -0.05
CA MET A 51 -3.03 5.36 -1.03
C MET A 51 -3.72 5.06 -2.35
N ARG A 52 -4.47 6.03 -2.88
CA ARG A 52 -5.27 5.85 -4.10
C ARG A 52 -4.50 6.31 -5.33
N ILE A 53 -4.50 5.47 -6.36
CA ILE A 53 -3.82 5.73 -7.62
C ILE A 53 -4.85 5.66 -8.73
N HIS A 54 -5.14 6.82 -9.33
CA HIS A 54 -6.23 6.99 -10.29
C HIS A 54 -5.76 6.67 -11.70
N VAL A 55 -5.55 5.38 -11.97
CA VAL A 55 -5.20 4.89 -13.30
C VAL A 55 -5.88 3.52 -13.49
N GLY A 56 -6.37 3.24 -14.70
CA GLY A 56 -7.08 2.00 -14.98
C GLY A 56 -8.26 1.78 -14.04
N PRO A 57 -8.38 0.60 -13.42
CA PRO A 57 -9.50 0.30 -12.53
C PRO A 57 -9.43 1.01 -11.18
N GLY A 58 -8.41 1.84 -10.95
CA GLY A 58 -8.21 2.51 -9.68
C GLY A 58 -7.54 1.59 -8.67
N TYR A 59 -6.23 1.80 -8.45
CA TYR A 59 -5.46 0.95 -7.54
C TYR A 59 -5.39 1.57 -6.16
N ARG A 60 -5.25 0.74 -5.13
CA ARG A 60 -5.14 1.15 -3.74
C ARG A 60 -4.05 0.37 -3.05
N LEU A 61 -3.13 1.08 -2.42
CA LEU A 61 -2.03 0.49 -1.66
C LEU A 61 -2.33 0.72 -0.18
N TYR A 62 -2.22 -0.34 0.63
CA TYR A 62 -2.51 -0.28 2.06
C TYR A 62 -1.21 -0.34 2.84
N TYR A 63 -0.98 0.67 3.68
CA TYR A 63 0.27 0.79 4.40
C TYR A 63 0.04 1.28 5.83
N CYS A 64 1.02 1.08 6.69
CA CYS A 64 1.00 1.56 8.06
C CYS A 64 2.38 2.11 8.43
N ARG A 65 2.40 2.98 9.44
CA ARG A 65 3.65 3.47 9.97
C ARG A 65 4.22 2.44 10.96
N ARG A 66 5.49 2.11 10.82
CA ARG A 66 6.18 1.15 11.69
C ARG A 66 7.23 1.80 12.56
N GLY A 67 7.60 3.03 12.28
CA GLY A 67 8.58 3.78 13.03
C GLY A 67 8.52 5.23 12.62
N GLU A 68 9.44 6.04 13.14
CA GLU A 68 9.43 7.47 12.85
C GLU A 68 9.63 7.76 11.36
N LEU A 69 10.54 7.02 10.73
CA LEU A 69 10.87 7.19 9.31
C LEU A 69 10.61 5.93 8.48
N THR A 70 9.75 5.03 8.96
CA THR A 70 9.51 3.75 8.29
C THR A 70 8.02 3.48 8.17
N CYS A 71 7.59 3.12 6.97
CA CYS A 71 6.26 2.62 6.69
C CYS A 71 6.35 1.23 6.09
N LEU A 72 5.27 0.46 6.18
CA LEU A 72 5.20 -0.89 5.62
C LEU A 72 4.00 -0.97 4.68
N LEU A 73 4.27 -1.33 3.43
CA LEU A 73 3.23 -1.65 2.45
C LEU A 73 2.76 -3.07 2.72
N LEU A 74 1.50 -3.22 3.12
CA LEU A 74 0.93 -4.48 3.57
C LEU A 74 0.39 -5.31 2.41
N CYS A 75 -0.48 -4.71 1.61
CA CYS A 75 -1.07 -5.34 0.43
C CYS A 75 -1.65 -4.26 -0.47
N ALA A 76 -2.20 -4.67 -1.60
CA ALA A 76 -2.78 -3.75 -2.55
C ALA A 76 -3.84 -4.46 -3.37
N GLY A 77 -4.65 -3.69 -4.08
CA GLY A 77 -5.68 -4.18 -4.96
C GLY A 77 -6.24 -3.06 -5.80
N ASP A 78 -7.39 -3.29 -6.39
CA ASP A 78 -8.09 -2.25 -7.12
C ASP A 78 -9.38 -1.86 -6.38
N LYS A 79 -10.13 -0.95 -6.97
CA LYS A 79 -11.36 -0.44 -6.37
C LYS A 79 -12.39 -1.56 -6.10
N SER A 80 -12.43 -2.59 -6.95
CA SER A 80 -13.43 -3.66 -6.85
C SER A 80 -13.20 -4.58 -5.65
N SER A 81 -11.99 -4.66 -5.13
CA SER A 81 -11.63 -5.56 -4.02
C SER A 81 -11.35 -4.81 -2.71
N GLN A 82 -11.73 -3.55 -2.61
CA GLN A 82 -11.39 -2.67 -1.50
C GLN A 82 -11.71 -3.27 -0.12
N GLU A 83 -12.93 -3.73 0.09
CA GLU A 83 -13.32 -4.24 1.42
C GLU A 83 -12.50 -5.46 1.82
N LYS A 84 -12.32 -6.39 0.89
CA LYS A 84 -11.51 -7.58 1.11
C LYS A 84 -10.07 -7.21 1.41
N ASP A 85 -9.51 -6.27 0.66
CA ASP A 85 -8.11 -5.87 0.80
C ASP A 85 -7.85 -5.15 2.12
N ILE A 86 -8.81 -4.35 2.59
CA ILE A 86 -8.70 -3.72 3.91
C ILE A 86 -8.67 -4.78 5.00
N ARG A 87 -9.53 -5.81 4.92
CA ARG A 87 -9.51 -6.91 5.87
C ARG A 87 -8.19 -7.67 5.84
N THR A 88 -7.66 -7.89 4.64
CA THR A 88 -6.36 -8.54 4.47
C THR A 88 -5.24 -7.72 5.11
N ALA A 89 -5.25 -6.40 4.89
CA ALA A 89 -4.24 -5.51 5.48
C ALA A 89 -4.29 -5.57 7.01
N LYS A 90 -5.48 -5.54 7.59
CA LYS A 90 -5.65 -5.62 9.03
C LYS A 90 -5.17 -6.94 9.60
N ALA A 91 -5.47 -8.05 8.91
CA ALA A 91 -5.02 -9.38 9.32
C ALA A 91 -3.49 -9.50 9.25
N LEU A 92 -2.88 -8.96 8.19
CA LEU A 92 -1.43 -8.97 8.04
C LEU A 92 -0.75 -8.20 9.16
N LEU A 93 -1.26 -7.02 9.47
CA LEU A 93 -0.69 -6.20 10.55
C LEU A 93 -0.83 -6.89 11.90
N LYS A 94 -1.97 -7.48 12.17
CA LYS A 94 -2.21 -8.21 13.41
C LYS A 94 -1.24 -9.38 13.58
N ASN A 95 -0.98 -10.13 12.50
CA ASN A 95 -0.05 -11.24 12.53
C ASN A 95 1.39 -10.79 12.77
N LEU A 96 1.77 -9.65 12.20
CA LEU A 96 3.11 -9.09 12.41
C LEU A 96 3.32 -8.64 13.85
N ASP A 97 2.26 -8.16 14.49
CA ASP A 97 2.32 -7.65 15.87
C ASP A 97 2.10 -8.72 16.93
N SER A 98 1.73 -9.94 16.51
CA SER A 98 1.56 -11.06 17.44
C SER A 98 2.91 -11.65 17.84
N PRO A 99 3.08 -12.03 19.12
CA PRO A 99 4.31 -12.68 19.58
C PRO A 99 4.50 -14.10 19.00
#